data_ddd56843bde5174b40649fab4ab0cdc9
#
_entry.id   ddd56843bde5174b40649fab4ab0cdc9
#
_cell.length_a   1.000
_cell.length_b   1.000
_cell.length_c   1.000
_cell.angle_alpha   90.00
_cell.angle_beta   90.00
_cell.angle_gamma   90.00
#
_symmetry.space_group_name_H-M   'P 1'
#
loop_
_entity.id
_entity.type
_entity.pdbx_description
1 polymer ?
#
loop_
_entity_poly.entity_id
_entity_poly.type
_entity_poly.pdbx_seq_one_letter_code
_entity_poly.pdbx_strand_id
1 'polypeptide(L)'
;MPLLDADYAESWYVQLLTEVIFQEVPEGNWFCCSDCDHIHTTLLNMVTCGEEKLPDSLISLIKKKHEEKGLETGAALDVKWKVLNWKMVASDEIRQMLSKAVAIFHEQFDPIVDSASGVDFIPAMLYGRNIKDRDFDGMFCAMLTVNQVVVSVGIFRIFGPELAELPLVATIADCQGQGYFQSLFSCIERLLGSLKVKHLVLPAAEGAESIWTGKFGFTKLVQDEINNYKRQYHIMGFQGTPFVQ
;
A
#
# COMPACT_ATOMS: atom_id res chain seq x y z
N MET A 1 7.21 3.02 7.26
CA MET A 1 7.71 2.80 8.62
C MET A 1 7.46 4.06 9.38
N PRO A 2 6.76 4.05 10.50
CA PRO A 2 6.90 5.18 11.35
C PRO A 2 8.40 5.25 11.67
N LEU A 3 9.05 6.35 11.35
CA LEU A 3 10.21 6.78 12.10
C LEU A 3 9.75 6.61 13.54
N LEU A 4 10.36 5.68 14.29
CA LEU A 4 10.07 5.51 15.70
C LEU A 4 10.03 6.92 16.28
N ASP A 5 8.86 7.31 16.81
CA ASP A 5 8.71 8.59 17.49
C ASP A 5 9.93 8.77 18.39
N ALA A 6 10.58 9.92 18.33
CA ALA A 6 11.79 10.20 19.10
C ALA A 6 11.62 9.80 20.57
N ASP A 7 10.42 9.93 21.11
CA ASP A 7 10.10 9.59 22.52
C ASP A 7 10.06 8.07 22.79
N TYR A 8 9.76 7.22 21.82
CA TYR A 8 9.84 5.76 21.96
C TYR A 8 11.26 5.24 21.70
N ALA A 9 11.97 5.90 20.79
CA ALA A 9 13.39 5.65 20.56
C ALA A 9 14.22 5.96 21.80
N GLU A 10 13.93 7.02 22.54
CA GLU A 10 14.69 7.38 23.76
C GLU A 10 14.68 6.28 24.81
N SER A 11 13.59 5.55 25.03
CA SER A 11 13.54 4.49 26.04
C SER A 11 14.35 3.25 25.67
N TRP A 12 14.39 2.84 24.40
CA TRP A 12 15.18 1.68 23.94
C TRP A 12 16.63 2.05 23.61
N TYR A 13 16.87 3.27 23.10
CA TYR A 13 18.20 3.75 22.78
C TYR A 13 19.03 4.09 24.00
N VAL A 14 18.43 4.63 25.06
CA VAL A 14 19.15 4.89 26.32
C VAL A 14 19.69 3.59 26.92
N GLN A 15 18.96 2.47 26.76
CA GLN A 15 19.40 1.17 27.28
C GLN A 15 20.49 0.50 26.41
N LEU A 16 20.48 0.73 25.08
CA LEU A 16 21.51 0.24 24.15
C LEU A 16 22.75 1.15 24.12
N LEU A 17 22.59 2.46 24.29
CA LEU A 17 23.69 3.43 24.28
C LEU A 17 24.53 3.41 25.54
N THR A 18 24.08 2.77 26.64
CA THR A 18 24.93 2.57 27.82
C THR A 18 26.02 1.52 27.59
N GLU A 19 25.94 0.70 26.55
CA GLU A 19 26.95 -0.30 26.21
C GLU A 19 27.77 0.02 24.94
N VAL A 20 27.34 0.99 24.11
CA VAL A 20 28.06 1.39 22.89
C VAL A 20 28.33 2.88 22.93
N ILE A 21 29.58 3.26 23.17
CA ILE A 21 30.04 4.66 23.16
C ILE A 21 30.05 5.15 21.68
N PHE A 22 28.93 5.65 21.18
CA PHE A 22 28.93 6.51 20.00
C PHE A 22 29.19 7.96 20.46
N GLN A 23 30.29 8.52 20.01
CA GLN A 23 30.63 9.92 20.31
C GLN A 23 29.77 10.92 19.50
N GLU A 24 29.11 10.46 18.40
CA GLU A 24 28.21 11.27 17.56
C GLU A 24 27.11 10.37 17.01
N VAL A 25 25.89 10.90 16.92
CA VAL A 25 24.77 10.21 16.23
C VAL A 25 25.09 10.20 14.74
N PRO A 26 25.19 9.03 14.08
CA PRO A 26 25.45 8.97 12.66
C PRO A 26 24.41 9.76 11.86
N GLU A 27 24.86 10.54 10.87
CA GLU A 27 23.96 11.20 9.94
C GLU A 27 23.23 10.19 9.05
N GLY A 28 21.92 10.40 8.81
CA GLY A 28 21.12 9.59 7.90
C GLY A 28 19.97 8.82 8.55
N ASN A 29 19.37 7.90 7.79
CA ASN A 29 18.27 7.09 8.26
C ASN A 29 18.76 5.95 9.16
N TRP A 30 18.05 5.73 10.27
CA TRP A 30 18.33 4.65 11.20
C TRP A 30 17.33 3.52 11.01
N PHE A 31 17.82 2.29 10.95
CA PHE A 31 17.01 1.10 10.80
C PHE A 31 17.30 0.12 11.94
N CYS A 32 16.24 -0.49 12.46
CA CYS A 32 16.35 -1.47 13.55
C CYS A 32 17.09 -2.77 13.12
N CYS A 33 17.12 -3.07 11.82
CA CYS A 33 17.79 -4.24 11.26
C CYS A 33 18.05 -4.06 9.75
N SER A 34 18.87 -4.96 9.19
CA SER A 34 19.20 -4.98 7.76
C SER A 34 17.98 -5.19 6.86
N ASP A 35 16.97 -5.92 7.31
CA ASP A 35 15.76 -6.13 6.52
C ASP A 35 14.96 -4.83 6.39
N CYS A 36 14.89 -4.03 7.45
CA CYS A 36 14.25 -2.71 7.40
C CYS A 36 14.99 -1.73 6.48
N ASP A 37 16.32 -1.73 6.49
CA ASP A 37 17.14 -0.96 5.55
C ASP A 37 16.90 -1.42 4.12
N HIS A 38 16.89 -2.72 3.86
CA HIS A 38 16.59 -3.29 2.54
C HIS A 38 15.20 -2.90 2.04
N ILE A 39 14.17 -2.99 2.89
CA ILE A 39 12.80 -2.57 2.57
C ILE A 39 12.78 -1.09 2.17
N HIS A 40 13.37 -0.21 2.99
CA HIS A 40 13.40 1.22 2.73
C HIS A 40 14.13 1.54 1.42
N THR A 41 15.33 1.00 1.22
CA THR A 41 16.15 1.24 0.03
C THR A 41 15.45 0.76 -1.24
N THR A 42 14.81 -0.42 -1.20
CA THR A 42 14.05 -0.94 -2.33
C THR A 42 12.85 -0.06 -2.67
N LEU A 43 12.07 0.35 -1.67
CA LEU A 43 10.92 1.23 -1.89
C LEU A 43 11.34 2.61 -2.40
N LEU A 44 12.43 3.18 -1.88
CA LEU A 44 12.97 4.44 -2.36
C LEU A 44 13.39 4.32 -3.84
N ASN A 45 14.07 3.25 -4.22
CA ASN A 45 14.43 2.99 -5.60
C ASN A 45 13.19 2.88 -6.50
N MET A 46 12.14 2.17 -6.09
CA MET A 46 10.90 2.05 -6.86
C MET A 46 10.20 3.39 -7.06
N VAL A 47 10.13 4.20 -6.01
CA VAL A 47 9.51 5.54 -6.10
C VAL A 47 10.32 6.47 -7.02
N THR A 48 11.65 6.34 -7.05
CA THR A 48 12.55 7.18 -7.86
C THR A 48 12.73 6.68 -9.30
N CYS A 49 12.76 5.36 -9.52
CA CYS A 49 12.92 4.76 -10.86
C CYS A 49 11.69 4.90 -11.77
N GLY A 50 10.51 5.15 -11.18
CA GLY A 50 9.30 5.44 -11.94
C GLY A 50 8.52 4.20 -12.37
N GLU A 51 8.04 4.20 -13.63
CA GLU A 51 7.13 3.17 -14.14
C GLU A 51 7.85 1.89 -14.58
N GLU A 52 7.31 0.75 -14.17
CA GLU A 52 7.73 -0.56 -14.62
C GLU A 52 6.66 -1.21 -15.52
N LYS A 53 7.09 -1.92 -16.56
CA LYS A 53 6.19 -2.72 -17.37
C LYS A 53 5.66 -3.93 -16.59
N LEU A 54 4.41 -4.27 -16.82
CA LEU A 54 3.86 -5.50 -16.25
C LEU A 54 4.59 -6.73 -16.84
N PRO A 55 4.79 -7.77 -16.01
CA PRO A 55 5.21 -9.08 -16.50
C PRO A 55 4.26 -9.64 -17.57
N ASP A 56 4.82 -10.34 -18.57
CA ASP A 56 4.04 -10.90 -19.68
C ASP A 56 2.91 -11.82 -19.22
N SER A 57 3.08 -12.53 -18.11
CA SER A 57 2.04 -13.38 -17.53
C SER A 57 0.81 -12.59 -17.11
N LEU A 58 0.99 -11.39 -16.54
CA LEU A 58 -0.11 -10.51 -16.14
C LEU A 58 -0.74 -9.82 -17.35
N ILE A 59 0.06 -9.46 -18.36
CA ILE A 59 -0.48 -8.95 -19.63
C ILE A 59 -1.36 -10.02 -20.31
N SER A 60 -0.91 -11.28 -20.30
CA SER A 60 -1.69 -12.40 -20.84
C SER A 60 -3.00 -12.62 -20.07
N LEU A 61 -2.99 -12.44 -18.74
CA LEU A 61 -4.20 -12.49 -17.92
C LEU A 61 -5.20 -11.40 -18.34
N ILE A 62 -4.74 -10.16 -18.51
CA ILE A 62 -5.59 -9.04 -18.95
C ILE A 62 -6.17 -9.32 -20.33
N LYS A 63 -5.35 -9.75 -21.29
CA LYS A 63 -5.81 -10.11 -22.65
C LYS A 63 -6.91 -11.17 -22.61
N LYS A 64 -6.69 -12.26 -21.84
CA LYS A 64 -7.69 -13.31 -21.67
C LYS A 64 -9.01 -12.75 -21.10
N LYS A 65 -8.93 -11.84 -20.13
CA LYS A 65 -10.13 -11.20 -19.55
C LYS A 65 -10.85 -10.28 -20.54
N HIS A 66 -10.11 -9.61 -21.42
CA HIS A 66 -10.67 -8.82 -22.51
C HIS A 66 -11.40 -9.71 -23.51
N GLU A 67 -10.77 -10.82 -23.94
CA GLU A 67 -11.38 -11.81 -24.82
C GLU A 67 -12.69 -12.40 -24.24
N GLU A 68 -12.66 -12.77 -22.95
CA GLU A 68 -13.85 -13.26 -22.21
C GLU A 68 -15.01 -12.25 -22.20
N LYS A 69 -14.70 -10.94 -22.28
CA LYS A 69 -15.68 -9.84 -22.30
C LYS A 69 -16.02 -9.35 -23.72
N GLY A 70 -15.41 -9.91 -24.75
CA GLY A 70 -15.61 -9.48 -26.14
C GLY A 70 -15.03 -8.08 -26.42
N LEU A 71 -14.04 -7.63 -25.64
CA LEU A 71 -13.35 -6.36 -25.87
C LEU A 71 -12.29 -6.55 -26.97
N GLU A 72 -12.22 -5.59 -27.89
CA GLU A 72 -11.21 -5.64 -28.96
C GLU A 72 -9.79 -5.54 -28.37
N THR A 73 -8.98 -6.55 -28.62
CA THR A 73 -7.56 -6.60 -28.23
C THR A 73 -6.60 -6.16 -29.33
N GLY A 74 -7.10 -5.45 -30.33
CA GLY A 74 -6.36 -5.13 -31.56
C GLY A 74 -5.17 -4.18 -31.43
N ALA A 75 -5.06 -3.41 -30.36
CA ALA A 75 -3.92 -2.53 -30.10
C ALA A 75 -2.98 -3.15 -29.04
N ALA A 76 -1.68 -2.88 -29.20
CA ALA A 76 -0.71 -3.26 -28.16
C ALA A 76 -1.06 -2.55 -26.85
N LEU A 77 -1.41 -3.32 -25.82
CA LEU A 77 -1.67 -2.79 -24.49
C LEU A 77 -0.33 -2.38 -23.83
N ASP A 78 -0.10 -1.10 -23.66
CA ASP A 78 1.01 -0.59 -22.83
C ASP A 78 0.54 -0.50 -21.38
N VAL A 79 0.79 -1.59 -20.63
CA VAL A 79 0.39 -1.69 -19.22
C VAL A 79 1.62 -1.55 -18.35
N LYS A 80 1.58 -0.57 -17.44
CA LYS A 80 2.66 -0.28 -16.52
C LYS A 80 2.11 -0.14 -15.11
N TRP A 81 2.98 -0.32 -14.15
CA TRP A 81 2.69 -0.01 -12.77
C TRP A 81 3.80 0.81 -12.14
N LYS A 82 3.49 1.53 -11.07
CA LYS A 82 4.46 2.27 -10.27
C LYS A 82 4.02 2.38 -8.83
N VAL A 83 5.00 2.67 -7.98
CA VAL A 83 4.80 2.98 -6.57
C VAL A 83 5.09 4.46 -6.35
N LEU A 84 4.20 5.15 -5.66
CA LEU A 84 4.32 6.56 -5.33
C LEU A 84 4.33 6.75 -3.82
N ASN A 85 5.13 7.70 -3.36
CA ASN A 85 5.10 8.19 -1.99
C ASN A 85 5.42 9.68 -1.98
N TRP A 86 4.48 10.48 -1.51
CA TRP A 86 4.62 11.95 -1.49
C TRP A 86 5.75 12.44 -0.59
N LYS A 87 5.99 11.76 0.54
CA LYS A 87 7.04 12.15 1.50
C LYS A 87 8.45 11.86 1.00
N MET A 88 8.62 10.80 0.21
CA MET A 88 9.92 10.45 -0.38
C MET A 88 10.26 11.32 -1.59
N VAL A 89 9.29 11.54 -2.48
CA VAL A 89 9.48 12.33 -3.70
C VAL A 89 8.26 13.22 -3.92
N ALA A 90 8.42 14.52 -3.68
CA ALA A 90 7.37 15.52 -3.92
C ALA A 90 7.64 16.22 -5.25
N SER A 91 6.73 16.05 -6.21
CA SER A 91 6.76 16.75 -7.51
C SER A 91 5.34 17.06 -7.98
N ASP A 92 5.20 17.99 -8.93
CA ASP A 92 3.89 18.29 -9.50
C ASP A 92 3.31 17.11 -10.27
N GLU A 93 4.16 16.28 -10.89
CA GLU A 93 3.73 15.05 -11.56
C GLU A 93 3.12 14.05 -10.54
N ILE A 94 3.84 13.78 -9.45
CA ILE A 94 3.34 12.88 -8.39
C ILE A 94 2.07 13.43 -7.78
N ARG A 95 1.99 14.76 -7.54
CA ARG A 95 0.77 15.39 -7.06
C ARG A 95 -0.43 15.14 -7.97
N GLN A 96 -0.26 15.32 -9.29
CA GLN A 96 -1.32 15.06 -10.26
C GLN A 96 -1.74 13.59 -10.27
N MET A 97 -0.79 12.67 -10.17
CA MET A 97 -1.09 11.24 -10.11
C MET A 97 -1.82 10.84 -8.84
N LEU A 98 -1.38 11.31 -7.68
CA LEU A 98 -2.07 11.07 -6.42
C LEU A 98 -3.47 11.70 -6.40
N SER A 99 -3.67 12.86 -7.05
CA SER A 99 -5.00 13.45 -7.23
C SER A 99 -5.93 12.57 -8.06
N LYS A 100 -5.41 11.88 -9.09
CA LYS A 100 -6.19 10.87 -9.85
C LYS A 100 -6.53 9.67 -8.96
N ALA A 101 -5.59 9.21 -8.12
CA ALA A 101 -5.87 8.13 -7.16
C ALA A 101 -6.97 8.53 -6.17
N VAL A 102 -6.93 9.75 -5.61
CA VAL A 102 -8.01 10.28 -4.75
C VAL A 102 -9.35 10.18 -5.47
N ALA A 103 -9.44 10.66 -6.71
CA ALA A 103 -10.68 10.64 -7.48
C ALA A 103 -11.21 9.21 -7.69
N ILE A 104 -10.32 8.24 -8.01
CA ILE A 104 -10.70 6.82 -8.19
C ILE A 104 -11.21 6.23 -6.87
N PHE A 105 -10.56 6.52 -5.74
CA PHE A 105 -11.04 6.04 -4.46
C PHE A 105 -12.39 6.63 -4.08
N HIS A 106 -12.61 7.93 -4.30
CA HIS A 106 -13.90 8.58 -4.03
C HIS A 106 -15.03 8.10 -4.95
N GLU A 107 -14.71 7.62 -6.15
CA GLU A 107 -15.70 6.98 -7.03
C GLU A 107 -16.14 5.60 -6.51
N GLN A 108 -15.24 4.87 -5.84
CA GLN A 108 -15.45 3.47 -5.48
C GLN A 108 -15.81 3.26 -4.00
N PHE A 109 -15.57 4.24 -3.14
CA PHE A 109 -15.82 4.15 -1.71
C PHE A 109 -16.61 5.36 -1.21
N ASP A 110 -17.52 5.10 -0.27
CA ASP A 110 -18.13 6.16 0.52
C ASP A 110 -17.05 6.97 1.26
N PRO A 111 -17.28 8.25 1.55
CA PRO A 111 -16.31 9.08 2.26
C PRO A 111 -15.86 8.47 3.59
N ILE A 112 -14.56 8.22 3.72
CA ILE A 112 -13.92 7.69 4.93
C ILE A 112 -13.42 8.89 5.73
N VAL A 113 -14.22 9.36 6.68
CA VAL A 113 -13.93 10.59 7.42
C VAL A 113 -13.66 10.34 8.90
N ASP A 114 -12.82 11.17 9.48
CA ASP A 114 -12.67 11.23 10.94
C ASP A 114 -13.95 11.78 11.55
N SER A 115 -14.60 11.02 12.41
CA SER A 115 -15.89 11.37 13.00
C SER A 115 -15.90 12.67 13.82
N ALA A 116 -14.74 13.10 14.33
CA ALA A 116 -14.63 14.28 15.17
C ALA A 116 -14.24 15.55 14.37
N SER A 117 -13.43 15.43 13.32
CA SER A 117 -12.97 16.58 12.52
C SER A 117 -13.62 16.67 11.14
N GLY A 118 -14.28 15.60 10.68
CA GLY A 118 -14.80 15.50 9.31
C GLY A 118 -13.72 15.42 8.23
N VAL A 119 -12.46 15.26 8.61
CA VAL A 119 -11.35 15.20 7.64
C VAL A 119 -11.35 13.86 6.93
N ASP A 120 -11.21 13.88 5.60
CA ASP A 120 -11.15 12.72 4.75
C ASP A 120 -9.78 12.00 4.91
N PHE A 121 -9.83 10.70 5.21
CA PHE A 121 -8.64 9.89 5.37
C PHE A 121 -7.96 9.51 4.05
N ILE A 122 -8.68 9.44 2.93
CA ILE A 122 -8.10 9.03 1.64
C ILE A 122 -6.99 9.98 1.19
N PRO A 123 -7.21 11.29 1.10
CA PRO A 123 -6.12 12.23 0.82
C PRO A 123 -5.02 12.21 1.90
N ALA A 124 -5.38 12.02 3.17
CA ALA A 124 -4.39 11.98 4.23
C ALA A 124 -3.44 10.78 4.08
N MET A 125 -3.96 9.58 3.78
CA MET A 125 -3.16 8.39 3.50
C MET A 125 -2.25 8.60 2.28
N LEU A 126 -2.79 9.15 1.17
CA LEU A 126 -2.03 9.30 -0.07
C LEU A 126 -0.92 10.35 0.02
N TYR A 127 -1.11 11.40 0.82
CA TYR A 127 -0.13 12.47 1.01
C TYR A 127 0.69 12.32 2.31
N GLY A 128 0.52 11.24 3.07
CA GLY A 128 1.22 10.99 4.32
C GLY A 128 0.98 12.07 5.37
N ARG A 129 -0.27 12.55 5.51
CA ARG A 129 -0.62 13.61 6.46
C ARG A 129 -1.13 13.01 7.75
N ASN A 130 -0.65 13.50 8.87
CA ASN A 130 -1.15 13.07 10.18
C ASN A 130 -2.51 13.71 10.48
N ILE A 131 -3.44 12.92 11.00
CA ILE A 131 -4.74 13.38 11.49
C ILE A 131 -4.88 12.93 12.93
N LYS A 132 -4.81 13.86 13.88
CA LYS A 132 -4.82 13.59 15.32
C LYS A 132 -3.81 12.48 15.68
N ASP A 133 -4.28 11.42 16.31
CA ASP A 133 -3.48 10.28 16.77
C ASP A 133 -3.22 9.23 15.65
N ARG A 134 -3.52 9.55 14.39
CA ARG A 134 -3.29 8.68 13.24
C ARG A 134 -2.17 9.21 12.39
N ASP A 135 -1.12 8.42 12.30
CA ASP A 135 0.02 8.65 11.44
C ASP A 135 -0.15 7.87 10.12
N PHE A 136 -0.05 8.59 9.00
CA PHE A 136 -0.08 8.04 7.65
C PHE A 136 1.28 8.11 6.95
N ASP A 137 2.35 8.43 7.67
CA ASP A 137 3.69 8.28 7.15
C ASP A 137 3.95 6.81 6.78
N GLY A 138 4.76 6.59 5.76
CA GLY A 138 5.04 5.24 5.27
C GLY A 138 3.91 4.60 4.46
N MET A 139 2.83 5.32 4.14
CA MET A 139 1.84 4.89 3.17
C MET A 139 2.36 5.08 1.74
N PHE A 140 2.18 4.07 0.91
CA PHE A 140 2.53 4.06 -0.51
C PHE A 140 1.28 3.90 -1.36
N CYS A 141 1.29 4.51 -2.54
CA CYS A 141 0.26 4.30 -3.55
C CYS A 141 0.83 3.46 -4.70
N ALA A 142 0.33 2.24 -4.85
CA ALA A 142 0.55 1.44 -6.06
C ALA A 142 -0.48 1.87 -7.12
N MET A 143 -0.03 2.03 -8.35
CA MET A 143 -0.84 2.54 -9.45
C MET A 143 -0.59 1.74 -10.71
N LEU A 144 -1.66 1.31 -11.38
CA LEU A 144 -1.61 0.64 -12.68
C LEU A 144 -2.16 1.58 -13.76
N THR A 145 -1.39 1.71 -14.84
CA THR A 145 -1.77 2.50 -16.00
C THR A 145 -1.90 1.62 -17.24
N VAL A 146 -2.87 1.95 -18.09
CA VAL A 146 -3.05 1.36 -19.41
C VAL A 146 -3.06 2.48 -20.43
N ASN A 147 -2.12 2.47 -21.36
CA ASN A 147 -1.97 3.54 -22.35
C ASN A 147 -1.96 4.94 -21.69
N GLN A 148 -1.22 5.08 -20.60
CA GLN A 148 -1.07 6.29 -19.77
C GLN A 148 -2.31 6.70 -18.96
N VAL A 149 -3.41 5.94 -19.02
CA VAL A 149 -4.59 6.18 -18.18
C VAL A 149 -4.50 5.34 -16.92
N VAL A 150 -4.69 5.96 -15.76
CA VAL A 150 -4.74 5.25 -14.47
C VAL A 150 -6.04 4.46 -14.40
N VAL A 151 -5.94 3.13 -14.22
CA VAL A 151 -7.11 2.24 -14.19
C VAL A 151 -7.33 1.55 -12.86
N SER A 152 -6.26 1.35 -12.08
CA SER A 152 -6.37 0.74 -10.75
C SER A 152 -5.34 1.33 -9.80
N VAL A 153 -5.71 1.47 -8.53
CA VAL A 153 -4.89 2.07 -7.47
C VAL A 153 -5.02 1.27 -6.18
N GLY A 154 -3.96 1.23 -5.39
CA GLY A 154 -3.97 0.57 -4.07
C GLY A 154 -3.11 1.36 -3.09
N ILE A 155 -3.56 1.51 -1.84
CA ILE A 155 -2.77 2.08 -0.76
C ILE A 155 -2.24 0.94 0.08
N PHE A 156 -0.94 0.90 0.32
CA PHE A 156 -0.31 -0.10 1.18
C PHE A 156 0.74 0.52 2.10
N ARG A 157 1.05 -0.17 3.20
CA ARG A 157 2.12 0.19 4.13
C ARG A 157 2.84 -1.06 4.60
N ILE A 158 4.15 -0.95 4.81
CA ILE A 158 4.99 -2.04 5.30
C ILE A 158 5.53 -1.65 6.68
N PHE A 159 5.28 -2.47 7.69
CA PHE A 159 5.73 -2.29 9.08
C PHE A 159 7.04 -3.05 9.39
N GLY A 160 7.84 -3.32 8.39
CA GLY A 160 9.04 -4.14 8.48
C GLY A 160 8.81 -5.56 7.92
N PRO A 161 9.68 -6.53 8.25
CA PRO A 161 9.60 -7.86 7.64
C PRO A 161 8.39 -8.69 8.11
N GLU A 162 7.75 -8.32 9.21
CA GLU A 162 6.68 -9.13 9.79
C GLU A 162 5.31 -8.87 9.15
N LEU A 163 5.02 -7.61 8.82
CA LEU A 163 3.66 -7.22 8.44
C LEU A 163 3.63 -6.12 7.39
N ALA A 164 2.70 -6.26 6.45
CA ALA A 164 2.20 -5.18 5.60
C ALA A 164 0.68 -5.07 5.70
N GLU A 165 0.13 -3.92 5.37
CA GLU A 165 -1.30 -3.72 5.21
C GLU A 165 -1.66 -3.16 3.83
N LEU A 166 -2.87 -3.50 3.35
CA LEU A 166 -3.46 -2.98 2.12
C LEU A 166 -4.87 -2.45 2.46
N PRO A 167 -4.98 -1.24 3.06
CA PRO A 167 -6.26 -0.75 3.53
C PRO A 167 -7.28 -0.49 2.42
N LEU A 168 -6.84 -0.02 1.25
CA LEU A 168 -7.73 0.31 0.14
C LEU A 168 -7.13 -0.11 -1.20
N VAL A 169 -7.96 -0.68 -2.06
CA VAL A 169 -7.65 -0.93 -3.47
C VAL A 169 -8.90 -0.68 -4.31
N ALA A 170 -8.75 -0.01 -5.43
CA ALA A 170 -9.85 0.38 -6.31
C ALA A 170 -9.48 0.24 -7.79
N THR A 171 -10.48 -0.01 -8.62
CA THR A 171 -10.38 0.00 -10.09
C THR A 171 -11.55 0.82 -10.63
N ILE A 172 -11.30 1.71 -11.58
CA ILE A 172 -12.36 2.52 -12.20
C ILE A 172 -13.48 1.64 -12.75
N ALA A 173 -14.72 2.10 -12.65
CA ALA A 173 -15.91 1.29 -12.93
C ALA A 173 -15.86 0.61 -14.32
N ASP A 174 -15.52 1.35 -15.36
CA ASP A 174 -15.46 0.85 -16.75
C ASP A 174 -14.36 -0.20 -16.98
N CYS A 175 -13.39 -0.32 -16.07
CA CYS A 175 -12.28 -1.27 -16.15
C CYS A 175 -12.42 -2.46 -15.21
N GLN A 176 -13.49 -2.54 -14.45
CA GLN A 176 -13.73 -3.66 -13.53
C GLN A 176 -13.94 -4.99 -14.26
N GLY A 177 -13.45 -6.08 -13.65
CA GLY A 177 -13.55 -7.43 -14.23
C GLY A 177 -12.65 -7.68 -15.43
N GLN A 178 -11.75 -6.75 -15.79
CA GLN A 178 -10.81 -6.87 -16.91
C GLN A 178 -9.41 -7.36 -16.48
N GLY A 179 -9.23 -7.77 -15.23
CA GLY A 179 -7.96 -8.31 -14.73
C GLY A 179 -7.02 -7.26 -14.13
N TYR A 180 -7.33 -5.96 -14.21
CA TYR A 180 -6.44 -4.89 -13.72
C TYR A 180 -6.24 -4.90 -12.23
N PHE A 181 -7.31 -5.06 -11.43
CA PHE A 181 -7.21 -5.25 -9.99
C PHE A 181 -6.29 -6.42 -9.64
N GLN A 182 -6.54 -7.58 -10.26
CA GLN A 182 -5.74 -8.79 -10.01
C GLN A 182 -4.26 -8.57 -10.38
N SER A 183 -3.99 -7.87 -11.48
CA SER A 183 -2.63 -7.57 -11.93
C SER A 183 -1.93 -6.61 -10.98
N LEU A 184 -2.59 -5.53 -10.53
CA LEU A 184 -2.02 -4.60 -9.55
C LEU A 184 -1.73 -5.31 -8.23
N PHE A 185 -2.68 -6.11 -7.74
CA PHE A 185 -2.52 -6.88 -6.52
C PHE A 185 -1.34 -7.86 -6.63
N SER A 186 -1.21 -8.58 -7.75
CA SER A 186 -0.06 -9.47 -7.99
C SER A 186 1.28 -8.74 -8.03
N CYS A 187 1.33 -7.47 -8.49
CA CYS A 187 2.54 -6.66 -8.39
C CYS A 187 2.89 -6.34 -6.94
N ILE A 188 1.89 -5.97 -6.13
CA ILE A 188 2.08 -5.72 -4.69
C ILE A 188 2.54 -7.00 -3.97
N GLU A 189 1.88 -8.15 -4.20
CA GLU A 189 2.30 -9.44 -3.62
C GLU A 189 3.76 -9.79 -3.96
N ARG A 190 4.14 -9.65 -5.23
CA ARG A 190 5.51 -9.92 -5.67
C ARG A 190 6.52 -8.98 -5.02
N LEU A 191 6.17 -7.71 -4.89
CA LEU A 191 7.01 -6.75 -4.16
C LEU A 191 7.18 -7.19 -2.70
N LEU A 192 6.09 -7.45 -1.98
CA LEU A 192 6.14 -7.89 -0.58
C LEU A 192 6.93 -9.20 -0.43
N GLY A 193 6.74 -10.15 -1.34
CA GLY A 193 7.51 -11.40 -1.38
C GLY A 193 9.01 -11.16 -1.60
N SER A 194 9.40 -10.26 -2.50
CA SER A 194 10.81 -9.89 -2.73
C SER A 194 11.46 -9.23 -1.51
N LEU A 195 10.67 -8.49 -0.74
CA LEU A 195 11.05 -7.86 0.52
C LEU A 195 10.98 -8.81 1.73
N LYS A 196 10.59 -10.07 1.49
CA LYS A 196 10.43 -11.11 2.53
C LYS A 196 9.45 -10.72 3.64
N VAL A 197 8.44 -9.92 3.32
CA VAL A 197 7.37 -9.59 4.25
C VAL A 197 6.51 -10.85 4.48
N LYS A 198 6.30 -11.22 5.74
CA LYS A 198 5.66 -12.50 6.10
C LYS A 198 4.14 -12.49 5.95
N HIS A 199 3.51 -11.39 6.33
CA HIS A 199 2.07 -11.28 6.40
C HIS A 199 1.55 -10.03 5.71
N LEU A 200 0.46 -10.17 4.97
CA LEU A 200 -0.30 -9.06 4.41
C LEU A 200 -1.71 -9.09 4.98
N VAL A 201 -2.11 -8.04 5.69
CA VAL A 201 -3.47 -7.90 6.23
C VAL A 201 -4.25 -6.82 5.50
N LEU A 202 -5.53 -7.01 5.35
CA LEU A 202 -6.40 -6.01 4.76
C LEU A 202 -7.82 -6.07 5.34
N PRO A 203 -8.53 -4.93 5.44
CA PRO A 203 -9.94 -4.90 5.72
C PRO A 203 -10.71 -5.31 4.46
N ALA A 204 -11.52 -6.36 4.53
CA ALA A 204 -12.34 -6.82 3.42
C ALA A 204 -13.71 -6.11 3.48
N ALA A 205 -14.03 -5.29 2.48
CA ALA A 205 -15.35 -4.68 2.37
C ALA A 205 -16.44 -5.75 2.24
N GLU A 206 -17.66 -5.41 2.65
CA GLU A 206 -18.81 -6.30 2.50
C GLU A 206 -18.98 -6.72 1.02
N GLY A 207 -19.14 -7.98 0.76
CA GLY A 207 -19.17 -8.53 -0.61
C GLY A 207 -17.80 -8.81 -1.24
N ALA A 208 -16.71 -8.23 -0.76
CA ALA A 208 -15.34 -8.49 -1.26
C ALA A 208 -14.65 -9.64 -0.50
N GLU A 209 -15.11 -10.01 0.70
CA GLU A 209 -14.51 -11.07 1.53
C GLU A 209 -14.36 -12.38 0.75
N SER A 210 -15.39 -12.77 -0.01
CA SER A 210 -15.37 -14.00 -0.81
C SER A 210 -14.34 -13.97 -1.95
N ILE A 211 -14.02 -12.80 -2.47
CA ILE A 211 -12.98 -12.63 -3.49
C ILE A 211 -11.62 -12.87 -2.84
N TRP A 212 -11.36 -12.28 -1.68
CA TRP A 212 -10.09 -12.43 -0.97
C TRP A 212 -9.86 -13.86 -0.51
N THR A 213 -10.86 -14.47 0.13
CA THR A 213 -10.72 -15.83 0.66
C THR A 213 -10.77 -16.90 -0.43
N GLY A 214 -11.67 -16.78 -1.41
CA GLY A 214 -11.87 -17.80 -2.44
C GLY A 214 -10.89 -17.70 -3.60
N LYS A 215 -10.49 -16.49 -4.01
CA LYS A 215 -9.63 -16.29 -5.19
C LYS A 215 -8.17 -16.08 -4.84
N PHE A 216 -7.89 -15.35 -3.76
CA PHE A 216 -6.52 -15.00 -3.36
C PHE A 216 -5.99 -15.82 -2.19
N GLY A 217 -6.79 -16.72 -1.61
CA GLY A 217 -6.35 -17.65 -0.58
C GLY A 217 -6.16 -17.03 0.80
N PHE A 218 -6.71 -15.84 1.04
CA PHE A 218 -6.68 -15.21 2.35
C PHE A 218 -7.55 -15.95 3.35
N THR A 219 -7.19 -15.90 4.62
CA THR A 219 -7.96 -16.43 5.73
C THR A 219 -8.52 -15.29 6.59
N LYS A 220 -9.71 -15.49 7.14
CA LYS A 220 -10.34 -14.53 8.03
C LYS A 220 -9.63 -14.51 9.38
N LEU A 221 -9.24 -13.33 9.83
CA LEU A 221 -8.63 -13.15 11.14
C LEU A 221 -9.67 -13.20 12.27
N VAL A 222 -9.30 -13.81 13.39
CA VAL A 222 -10.12 -13.76 14.60
C VAL A 222 -9.86 -12.45 15.36
N GLN A 223 -10.82 -12.07 16.22
CA GLN A 223 -10.78 -10.75 16.89
C GLN A 223 -9.52 -10.53 17.72
N ASP A 224 -8.99 -11.57 18.36
CA ASP A 224 -7.77 -11.46 19.18
C ASP A 224 -6.52 -11.14 18.33
N GLU A 225 -6.42 -11.74 17.13
CA GLU A 225 -5.34 -11.43 16.18
C GLU A 225 -5.45 -9.99 15.68
N ILE A 226 -6.66 -9.55 15.33
CA ILE A 226 -6.93 -8.16 14.91
C ILE A 226 -6.54 -7.18 16.01
N ASN A 227 -6.92 -7.46 17.26
CA ASN A 227 -6.59 -6.61 18.41
C ASN A 227 -5.08 -6.55 18.64
N ASN A 228 -4.38 -7.67 18.43
CA ASN A 228 -2.93 -7.73 18.54
C ASN A 228 -2.26 -6.88 17.47
N TYR A 229 -2.64 -7.02 16.20
CA TYR A 229 -2.12 -6.20 15.10
C TYR A 229 -2.42 -4.70 15.29
N LYS A 230 -3.63 -4.35 15.70
CA LYS A 230 -4.00 -2.95 15.99
C LYS A 230 -3.15 -2.33 17.10
N ARG A 231 -2.84 -3.10 18.13
CA ARG A 231 -2.02 -2.63 19.27
C ARG A 231 -0.55 -2.47 18.89
N GLN A 232 0.00 -3.38 18.07
CA GLN A 232 1.42 -3.39 17.72
C GLN A 232 1.75 -2.48 16.53
N TYR A 233 0.86 -2.43 15.53
CA TYR A 233 1.16 -1.81 14.23
C TYR A 233 0.20 -0.69 13.85
N HIS A 234 -0.83 -0.41 14.66
CA HIS A 234 -1.83 0.61 14.35
C HIS A 234 -2.44 0.45 12.93
N ILE A 235 -2.73 -0.80 12.54
CA ILE A 235 -3.31 -1.10 11.23
C ILE A 235 -4.64 -0.38 11.00
N MET A 236 -4.88 0.02 9.75
CA MET A 236 -6.12 0.67 9.35
C MET A 236 -7.28 -0.31 9.29
N GLY A 237 -8.35 0.01 9.98
CA GLY A 237 -9.60 -0.75 9.91
C GLY A 237 -10.79 0.19 9.78
N PHE A 238 -11.81 -0.28 9.09
CA PHE A 238 -13.06 0.45 8.90
C PHE A 238 -14.16 -0.21 9.71
N GLN A 239 -15.15 0.59 10.14
CA GLN A 239 -16.23 0.09 10.98
C GLN A 239 -17.02 -1.00 10.23
N GLY A 240 -17.20 -2.16 10.87
CA GLY A 240 -17.97 -3.26 10.31
C GLY A 240 -17.23 -4.10 9.25
N THR A 241 -15.97 -3.80 8.92
CA THR A 241 -15.21 -4.63 7.98
C THR A 241 -14.41 -5.72 8.69
N PRO A 242 -14.54 -7.00 8.28
CA PRO A 242 -13.65 -8.06 8.74
C PRO A 242 -12.24 -7.87 8.18
N PHE A 243 -11.25 -8.42 8.89
CA PHE A 243 -9.88 -8.48 8.39
C PHE A 243 -9.57 -9.88 7.85
N VAL A 244 -8.78 -9.91 6.78
CA VAL A 244 -8.25 -11.13 6.19
C VAL A 244 -6.73 -11.02 6.03
N GLN A 245 -6.03 -12.18 6.09
CA GLN A 245 -4.58 -12.32 5.97
C GLN A 245 -4.21 -13.42 4.99
#